data_413afcc88c64950c1b697343fcc21b6d
#
_entry.id   413afcc88c64950c1b697343fcc21b6d
#
_cell.length_a   1.000
_cell.length_b   1.000
_cell.length_c   1.000
_cell.angle_alpha   90.00
_cell.angle_beta   90.00
_cell.angle_gamma   90.00
#
_symmetry.space_group_name_H-M   'P 1'
#
loop_
_entity.id
_entity.type
_entity.pdbx_description
1 polymer ?
#
loop_
_entity_poly.entity_id
_entity_poly.type
_entity_poly.pdbx_seq_one_letter_code
_entity_poly.pdbx_strand_id
1 'polypeptide(L)'
;TQTSSLGTGRTAVAISSGDYHTCAILDDGTVSCWGYNGGGGLGDGTTTVRNTPTQTSNLGTNLTAVAISSGERHTCAILDNASVSCWGYNSWGQLGDGTTTQRNTPTQTSSLGTTANPRTALLVDDDTDGDGTSNNLDDFPNNSIRSIACTSGQYGRYVCVDAPAGKYVPSSSAMYATDCAAG
;
A
#
# COMPACT_ATOMS: atom_id res chain seq x y z
N THR A 1 -34.60 4.42 -0.19
CA THR A 1 -34.75 3.00 -0.63
C THR A 1 -33.51 2.25 -0.22
N GLN A 2 -33.65 1.11 0.40
CA GLN A 2 -32.53 0.23 0.74
C GLN A 2 -32.04 -0.47 -0.53
N THR A 3 -30.71 -0.65 -0.69
CA THR A 3 -30.14 -1.44 -1.77
C THR A 3 -30.56 -2.90 -1.65
N SER A 4 -30.54 -3.62 -2.74
CA SER A 4 -30.64 -5.09 -2.73
C SER A 4 -29.52 -5.70 -1.91
N SER A 5 -29.68 -6.95 -1.48
CA SER A 5 -28.70 -7.65 -0.65
C SER A 5 -27.28 -7.60 -1.26
N LEU A 6 -26.29 -7.33 -0.44
CA LEU A 6 -24.87 -7.43 -0.76
C LEU A 6 -24.35 -8.89 -0.69
N GLY A 7 -25.23 -9.85 -0.42
CA GLY A 7 -24.92 -11.25 -0.14
C GLY A 7 -25.42 -11.63 1.26
N THR A 8 -25.61 -12.92 1.51
CA THR A 8 -26.12 -13.41 2.80
C THR A 8 -25.13 -13.13 3.92
N GLY A 9 -25.56 -12.34 4.92
CA GLY A 9 -24.75 -11.99 6.09
C GLY A 9 -23.60 -11.02 5.82
N ARG A 10 -23.56 -10.39 4.65
CA ARG A 10 -22.52 -9.43 4.28
C ARG A 10 -22.90 -8.00 4.65
N THR A 11 -21.92 -7.22 5.08
CA THR A 11 -22.04 -5.80 5.37
C THR A 11 -21.01 -5.01 4.56
N ALA A 12 -21.38 -3.79 4.15
CA ALA A 12 -20.43 -2.88 3.51
C ALA A 12 -19.60 -2.16 4.58
N VAL A 13 -18.29 -2.12 4.38
CA VAL A 13 -17.34 -1.40 5.24
C VAL A 13 -16.83 -0.12 4.59
N ALA A 14 -16.91 -0.02 3.26
CA ALA A 14 -16.61 1.19 2.50
C ALA A 14 -17.46 1.23 1.23
N ILE A 15 -17.69 2.44 0.71
CA ILE A 15 -18.44 2.66 -0.52
C ILE A 15 -17.80 3.79 -1.33
N SER A 16 -17.85 3.66 -2.65
CA SER A 16 -17.43 4.70 -3.59
C SER A 16 -18.43 4.77 -4.75
N SER A 17 -18.86 5.97 -5.09
CA SER A 17 -19.75 6.23 -6.23
C SER A 17 -18.99 6.98 -7.31
N GLY A 18 -18.98 6.43 -8.52
CA GLY A 18 -18.58 7.12 -9.73
C GLY A 18 -19.77 7.80 -10.39
N ASP A 19 -19.60 8.29 -11.63
CA ASP A 19 -20.67 9.01 -12.34
C ASP A 19 -21.86 8.09 -12.69
N TYR A 20 -21.58 6.83 -12.99
CA TYR A 20 -22.59 5.91 -13.50
C TYR A 20 -22.68 4.57 -12.77
N HIS A 21 -21.80 4.33 -11.79
CA HIS A 21 -21.77 3.08 -11.05
C HIS A 21 -21.36 3.33 -9.61
N THR A 22 -21.60 2.35 -8.77
CA THR A 22 -21.26 2.36 -7.35
C THR A 22 -20.59 1.04 -6.99
N CYS A 23 -19.57 1.11 -6.14
CA CYS A 23 -18.87 -0.05 -5.62
C CYS A 23 -18.79 0.00 -4.09
N ALA A 24 -18.85 -1.14 -3.45
CA ALA A 24 -18.69 -1.29 -2.00
C ALA A 24 -17.67 -2.38 -1.69
N ILE A 25 -16.83 -2.12 -0.69
CA ILE A 25 -16.01 -3.16 -0.05
C ILE A 25 -16.86 -3.81 1.04
N LEU A 26 -16.86 -5.12 1.07
CA LEU A 26 -17.58 -5.90 2.06
C LEU A 26 -16.69 -6.28 3.25
N ASP A 27 -17.29 -6.76 4.31
CA ASP A 27 -16.65 -7.15 5.57
C ASP A 27 -15.59 -8.26 5.43
N ASP A 28 -15.63 -9.01 4.33
CA ASP A 28 -14.61 -10.00 3.97
C ASP A 28 -13.54 -9.47 2.99
N GLY A 29 -13.57 -8.16 2.70
CA GLY A 29 -12.65 -7.53 1.77
C GLY A 29 -12.93 -7.78 0.29
N THR A 30 -14.02 -8.48 -0.04
CA THR A 30 -14.49 -8.57 -1.43
C THR A 30 -15.16 -7.28 -1.86
N VAL A 31 -15.30 -7.07 -3.18
CA VAL A 31 -15.93 -5.89 -3.75
C VAL A 31 -17.19 -6.28 -4.51
N SER A 32 -18.27 -5.54 -4.31
CA SER A 32 -19.49 -5.64 -5.10
C SER A 32 -19.80 -4.30 -5.75
N CYS A 33 -20.09 -4.32 -7.05
CA CYS A 33 -20.39 -3.12 -7.83
C CYS A 33 -21.73 -3.26 -8.55
N TRP A 34 -22.38 -2.12 -8.86
CA TRP A 34 -23.62 -2.06 -9.60
C TRP A 34 -23.75 -0.74 -10.36
N GLY A 35 -24.63 -0.69 -11.32
CA GLY A 35 -24.86 0.45 -12.21
C GLY A 35 -24.41 0.16 -13.64
N TYR A 36 -24.02 1.20 -14.35
CA TYR A 36 -23.56 1.13 -15.73
C TYR A 36 -22.23 0.37 -15.84
N ASN A 37 -22.12 -0.48 -16.87
CA ASN A 37 -20.93 -1.33 -17.07
C ASN A 37 -20.39 -1.32 -18.51
N GLY A 38 -20.81 -0.38 -19.34
CA GLY A 38 -20.36 -0.34 -20.75
C GLY A 38 -18.84 -0.20 -20.93
N GLY A 39 -18.13 0.27 -19.89
CA GLY A 39 -16.67 0.33 -19.83
C GLY A 39 -16.03 -0.76 -18.98
N GLY A 40 -16.77 -1.77 -18.49
CA GLY A 40 -16.21 -2.81 -17.60
C GLY A 40 -15.94 -2.33 -16.18
N GLY A 41 -16.46 -1.16 -15.78
CA GLY A 41 -16.15 -0.54 -14.47
C GLY A 41 -16.67 -1.31 -13.26
N LEU A 42 -17.54 -2.29 -13.44
CA LEU A 42 -17.99 -3.18 -12.36
C LEU A 42 -16.99 -4.32 -12.08
N GLY A 43 -16.08 -4.62 -13.00
CA GLY A 43 -15.05 -5.64 -12.81
C GLY A 43 -15.55 -7.08 -12.74
N ASP A 44 -16.78 -7.36 -13.14
CA ASP A 44 -17.43 -8.68 -13.07
C ASP A 44 -17.11 -9.60 -14.26
N GLY A 45 -16.15 -9.21 -15.11
CA GLY A 45 -15.77 -9.92 -16.33
C GLY A 45 -16.66 -9.60 -17.54
N THR A 46 -17.67 -8.73 -17.37
CA THR A 46 -18.63 -8.38 -18.41
C THR A 46 -18.69 -6.88 -18.68
N THR A 47 -19.50 -6.48 -19.64
CA THR A 47 -19.91 -5.09 -19.88
C THR A 47 -21.40 -4.88 -19.69
N THR A 48 -22.07 -5.82 -18.99
CA THR A 48 -23.52 -5.80 -18.78
C THR A 48 -23.86 -4.94 -17.56
N VAL A 49 -24.83 -4.03 -17.71
CA VAL A 49 -25.39 -3.23 -16.61
C VAL A 49 -25.92 -4.14 -15.51
N ARG A 50 -25.64 -3.79 -14.26
CA ARG A 50 -26.16 -4.50 -13.08
C ARG A 50 -27.02 -3.57 -12.25
N ASN A 51 -28.28 -3.92 -12.08
CA ASN A 51 -29.24 -3.16 -11.27
C ASN A 51 -29.18 -3.56 -9.77
N THR A 52 -28.38 -4.56 -9.44
CA THR A 52 -28.16 -5.06 -8.07
C THR A 52 -26.67 -5.23 -7.83
N PRO A 53 -26.21 -5.13 -6.57
CA PRO A 53 -24.83 -5.41 -6.23
C PRO A 53 -24.39 -6.78 -6.78
N THR A 54 -23.31 -6.75 -7.54
CA THR A 54 -22.73 -7.94 -8.19
C THR A 54 -21.27 -7.99 -7.83
N GLN A 55 -20.80 -9.14 -7.38
CA GLN A 55 -19.41 -9.30 -6.97
C GLN A 55 -18.48 -9.09 -8.17
N THR A 56 -17.40 -8.35 -7.98
CA THR A 56 -16.32 -8.24 -8.96
C THR A 56 -15.60 -9.58 -9.09
N SER A 57 -14.91 -9.76 -10.19
CA SER A 57 -13.95 -10.87 -10.33
C SER A 57 -12.86 -10.78 -9.26
N ASN A 58 -12.11 -11.87 -9.10
CA ASN A 58 -11.05 -11.98 -8.10
C ASN A 58 -10.03 -10.82 -8.20
N LEU A 59 -9.71 -10.20 -7.07
CA LEU A 59 -8.70 -9.15 -6.95
C LEU A 59 -7.26 -9.66 -7.02
N GLY A 60 -7.07 -10.96 -7.00
CA GLY A 60 -5.81 -11.69 -6.90
C GLY A 60 -5.88 -12.79 -5.85
N THR A 61 -4.95 -13.75 -5.89
CA THR A 61 -4.96 -14.88 -4.95
C THR A 61 -4.75 -14.39 -3.51
N ASN A 62 -5.73 -14.63 -2.65
CA ASN A 62 -5.73 -14.23 -1.24
C ASN A 62 -5.57 -12.71 -1.01
N LEU A 63 -6.01 -11.88 -1.96
CA LEU A 63 -5.98 -10.43 -1.82
C LEU A 63 -7.38 -9.89 -1.55
N THR A 64 -7.44 -8.91 -0.67
CA THR A 64 -8.65 -8.20 -0.26
C THR A 64 -8.52 -6.70 -0.48
N ALA A 65 -9.63 -6.03 -0.76
CA ALA A 65 -9.65 -4.58 -0.90
C ALA A 65 -9.69 -3.90 0.47
N VAL A 66 -8.84 -2.88 0.67
CA VAL A 66 -8.81 -2.04 1.87
C VAL A 66 -9.29 -0.61 1.60
N ALA A 67 -9.22 -0.16 0.36
CA ALA A 67 -9.77 1.11 -0.09
C ALA A 67 -10.27 1.01 -1.53
N ILE A 68 -11.25 1.82 -1.90
CA ILE A 68 -11.85 1.83 -3.24
C ILE A 68 -12.14 3.25 -3.69
N SER A 69 -11.96 3.51 -4.99
CA SER A 69 -12.29 4.78 -5.64
C SER A 69 -12.89 4.49 -7.02
N SER A 70 -14.04 5.10 -7.29
CA SER A 70 -14.74 4.99 -8.58
C SER A 70 -14.63 6.31 -9.34
N GLY A 71 -14.19 6.25 -10.58
CA GLY A 71 -14.21 7.35 -11.52
C GLY A 71 -15.47 7.33 -12.39
N GLU A 72 -15.44 8.02 -13.54
CA GLU A 72 -16.60 8.04 -14.47
C GLU A 72 -16.99 6.63 -14.92
N ARG A 73 -16.01 5.84 -15.41
CA ARG A 73 -16.22 4.50 -16.00
C ARG A 73 -15.14 3.49 -15.63
N HIS A 74 -14.37 3.78 -14.60
CA HIS A 74 -13.33 2.90 -14.09
C HIS A 74 -13.36 2.87 -12.57
N THR A 75 -12.75 1.87 -12.00
CA THR A 75 -12.66 1.67 -10.55
C THR A 75 -11.25 1.25 -10.21
N CYS A 76 -10.73 1.74 -9.10
CA CYS A 76 -9.45 1.31 -8.53
C CYS A 76 -9.61 0.92 -7.07
N ALA A 77 -8.90 -0.10 -6.65
CA ALA A 77 -8.85 -0.54 -5.26
C ALA A 77 -7.39 -0.67 -4.79
N ILE A 78 -7.14 -0.25 -3.56
CA ILE A 78 -5.91 -0.58 -2.83
C ILE A 78 -6.16 -1.92 -2.16
N LEU A 79 -5.20 -2.82 -2.27
CA LEU A 79 -5.27 -4.15 -1.70
C LEU A 79 -4.47 -4.24 -0.40
N ASP A 80 -4.72 -5.28 0.39
CA ASP A 80 -4.10 -5.51 1.71
C ASP A 80 -2.58 -5.69 1.66
N ASN A 81 -2.03 -6.03 0.50
CA ASN A 81 -0.58 -6.07 0.24
C ASN A 81 -0.02 -4.72 -0.27
N ALA A 82 -0.79 -3.64 -0.16
CA ALA A 82 -0.48 -2.29 -0.65
C ALA A 82 -0.35 -2.16 -2.18
N SER A 83 -0.68 -3.18 -2.97
CA SER A 83 -0.78 -3.04 -4.42
C SER A 83 -2.10 -2.34 -4.81
N VAL A 84 -2.17 -1.85 -6.04
CA VAL A 84 -3.37 -1.25 -6.61
C VAL A 84 -3.83 -2.07 -7.79
N SER A 85 -5.11 -2.39 -7.84
CA SER A 85 -5.77 -2.97 -9.00
C SER A 85 -6.84 -2.02 -9.52
N CYS A 86 -6.84 -1.79 -10.83
CA CYS A 86 -7.81 -0.96 -11.51
C CYS A 86 -8.52 -1.75 -12.62
N TRP A 87 -9.74 -1.36 -12.93
CA TRP A 87 -10.53 -1.97 -14.01
C TRP A 87 -11.52 -0.97 -14.58
N GLY A 88 -12.03 -1.27 -15.75
CA GLY A 88 -12.97 -0.41 -16.47
C GLY A 88 -12.35 0.21 -17.72
N TYR A 89 -12.87 1.36 -18.10
CA TYR A 89 -12.45 2.14 -19.25
C TYR A 89 -11.00 2.61 -19.14
N ASN A 90 -10.22 2.50 -20.23
CA ASN A 90 -8.78 2.76 -20.22
C ASN A 90 -8.23 3.50 -21.45
N SER A 91 -9.05 4.12 -22.25
CA SER A 91 -8.56 4.76 -23.50
C SER A 91 -7.55 5.90 -23.27
N TRP A 92 -7.42 6.40 -22.04
CA TRP A 92 -6.46 7.42 -21.64
C TRP A 92 -5.35 6.88 -20.74
N GLY A 93 -5.24 5.54 -20.57
CA GLY A 93 -4.26 4.92 -19.70
C GLY A 93 -4.56 5.07 -18.20
N GLN A 94 -5.80 5.41 -17.82
CA GLN A 94 -6.19 5.71 -16.44
C GLN A 94 -6.12 4.51 -15.49
N LEU A 95 -6.01 3.30 -15.99
CA LEU A 95 -5.82 2.10 -15.16
C LEU A 95 -4.36 1.92 -14.73
N GLY A 96 -3.41 2.61 -15.37
CA GLY A 96 -2.01 2.54 -15.00
C GLY A 96 -1.35 1.17 -15.24
N ASP A 97 -1.93 0.31 -16.08
CA ASP A 97 -1.42 -1.04 -16.38
C ASP A 97 -0.40 -1.07 -17.54
N GLY A 98 0.08 0.11 -17.98
CA GLY A 98 0.99 0.27 -19.11
C GLY A 98 0.33 0.15 -20.48
N THR A 99 -1.01 0.06 -20.53
CA THR A 99 -1.79 -0.05 -21.78
C THR A 99 -2.89 1.01 -21.84
N THR A 100 -3.58 1.06 -22.97
CA THR A 100 -4.84 1.81 -23.15
C THR A 100 -6.01 0.86 -23.37
N THR A 101 -5.85 -0.42 -23.00
CA THR A 101 -6.86 -1.45 -23.21
C THR A 101 -7.82 -1.48 -22.02
N GLN A 102 -9.12 -1.45 -22.31
CA GLN A 102 -10.17 -1.64 -21.31
C GLN A 102 -10.00 -2.97 -20.57
N ARG A 103 -10.25 -2.97 -19.27
CA ARG A 103 -10.23 -4.17 -18.42
C ARG A 103 -11.60 -4.41 -17.80
N ASN A 104 -12.18 -5.56 -18.07
CA ASN A 104 -13.48 -5.94 -17.50
C ASN A 104 -13.33 -6.69 -16.14
N THR A 105 -12.09 -6.93 -15.73
CA THR A 105 -11.72 -7.57 -14.45
C THR A 105 -10.64 -6.75 -13.76
N PRO A 106 -10.55 -6.80 -12.43
CA PRO A 106 -9.45 -6.19 -11.70
C PRO A 106 -8.10 -6.58 -12.28
N THR A 107 -7.30 -5.59 -12.61
CA THR A 107 -5.97 -5.75 -13.22
C THR A 107 -4.99 -4.91 -12.42
N GLN A 108 -3.89 -5.51 -12.01
CA GLN A 108 -2.87 -4.80 -11.25
C GLN A 108 -2.28 -3.67 -12.08
N THR A 109 -2.12 -2.50 -11.49
CA THR A 109 -1.39 -1.39 -12.11
C THR A 109 0.07 -1.80 -12.33
N SER A 110 0.72 -1.20 -13.31
CA SER A 110 2.17 -1.27 -13.41
C SER A 110 2.79 -0.76 -12.11
N SER A 111 4.00 -1.20 -11.83
CA SER A 111 4.68 -0.84 -10.57
C SER A 111 4.56 0.65 -10.27
N LEU A 112 4.02 0.99 -9.12
CA LEU A 112 3.94 2.37 -8.61
C LEU A 112 5.33 2.93 -8.22
N GLY A 113 6.34 2.33 -8.66
CA GLY A 113 7.73 2.46 -8.30
C GLY A 113 8.21 1.13 -7.72
N THR A 114 9.47 0.83 -7.84
CA THR A 114 10.10 -0.24 -7.08
C THR A 114 10.22 0.19 -5.62
N THR A 115 9.11 0.39 -4.98
CA THR A 115 9.12 0.18 -3.55
C THR A 115 8.96 -1.32 -3.41
N ALA A 116 10.06 -2.01 -3.42
CA ALA A 116 10.24 -2.92 -2.31
C ALA A 116 9.33 -2.42 -1.18
N ASN A 117 8.39 -3.27 -0.71
CA ASN A 117 7.67 -3.12 0.55
C ASN A 117 8.47 -2.18 1.45
N PRO A 118 7.89 -1.12 2.09
CA PRO A 118 8.63 -0.28 3.03
C PRO A 118 9.42 -1.10 4.07
N ARG A 119 9.01 -2.37 4.30
CA ARG A 119 9.79 -3.37 5.04
C ARG A 119 10.87 -4.07 4.22
N THR A 120 10.83 -4.02 2.86
CA THR A 120 11.90 -4.53 1.99
C THR A 120 12.72 -3.41 1.38
N ALA A 121 12.23 -2.16 1.34
CA ALA A 121 13.07 -0.99 1.16
C ALA A 121 14.01 -0.80 2.36
N LEU A 122 13.66 -1.36 3.53
CA LEU A 122 14.57 -1.54 4.66
C LEU A 122 15.65 -2.60 4.40
N LEU A 123 15.59 -3.35 3.30
CA LEU A 123 16.54 -4.42 2.96
C LEU A 123 17.32 -4.15 1.66
N VAL A 124 17.02 -3.09 0.93
CA VAL A 124 17.97 -2.52 -0.01
C VAL A 124 18.72 -1.48 0.78
N ASP A 125 19.74 -1.95 1.40
CA ASP A 125 20.72 -1.15 2.05
C ASP A 125 21.34 -0.18 1.05
N ASP A 126 20.89 1.05 1.13
CA ASP A 126 21.57 2.18 0.56
C ASP A 126 22.42 2.76 1.70
N ASP A 127 23.48 2.05 2.05
CA ASP A 127 24.50 2.48 2.97
C ASP A 127 25.40 3.47 2.24
N THR A 128 24.94 4.71 2.17
CA THR A 128 25.56 5.76 1.34
C THR A 128 26.94 6.15 1.86
N ASP A 129 27.22 5.97 3.14
CA ASP A 129 28.48 6.33 3.75
C ASP A 129 29.38 5.13 4.08
N GLY A 130 28.88 3.90 3.87
CA GLY A 130 29.65 2.66 3.95
C GLY A 130 29.98 2.22 5.37
N ASP A 131 29.21 2.64 6.36
CA ASP A 131 29.47 2.32 7.77
C ASP A 131 28.84 1.01 8.25
N GLY A 132 28.09 0.33 7.38
CA GLY A 132 27.42 -0.94 7.66
C GLY A 132 26.02 -0.80 8.24
N THR A 133 25.47 0.43 8.28
CA THR A 133 24.10 0.71 8.71
C THR A 133 23.30 1.31 7.57
N SER A 134 22.17 0.72 7.22
CA SER A 134 21.35 1.25 6.15
C SER A 134 20.81 2.63 6.48
N ASN A 135 20.73 3.54 5.49
CA ASN A 135 20.24 4.90 5.64
C ASN A 135 18.86 5.01 6.33
N ASN A 136 18.03 3.98 6.27
CA ASN A 136 16.73 3.94 6.92
C ASN A 136 16.78 3.63 8.42
N LEU A 137 17.90 3.09 8.89
CA LEU A 137 18.16 2.77 10.29
C LEU A 137 19.20 3.71 10.88
N ASP A 138 19.85 4.50 10.02
CA ASP A 138 20.90 5.41 10.39
C ASP A 138 20.34 6.82 10.60
N ASP A 139 20.52 7.36 11.80
CA ASP A 139 20.18 8.75 12.12
C ASP A 139 21.09 9.77 11.40
N PHE A 140 22.16 9.30 10.74
CA PHE A 140 23.16 10.12 10.05
C PHE A 140 23.62 9.51 8.73
N PRO A 141 22.71 9.35 7.74
CA PRO A 141 22.95 8.56 6.54
C PRO A 141 24.06 9.06 5.58
N ASN A 142 24.78 10.08 5.95
CA ASN A 142 25.92 10.63 5.20
C ASN A 142 27.15 10.85 6.07
N ASN A 143 27.28 10.12 7.16
CA ASN A 143 28.40 10.30 8.09
C ASN A 143 28.89 8.96 8.64
N SER A 144 29.82 8.35 7.93
CA SER A 144 30.45 7.06 8.24
C SER A 144 31.06 6.92 9.65
N ILE A 145 31.11 8.01 10.38
CA ILE A 145 31.67 8.03 11.73
C ILE A 145 30.60 7.90 12.82
N ARG A 146 29.30 7.89 12.45
CA ARG A 146 28.23 8.10 13.41
C ARG A 146 27.16 7.00 13.48
N SER A 147 27.37 5.87 12.88
CA SER A 147 26.36 4.84 12.93
C SER A 147 26.85 3.58 13.59
N ILE A 148 26.57 3.42 14.79
CA ILE A 148 26.55 2.09 15.41
C ILE A 148 25.26 1.98 16.18
N ALA A 149 24.30 1.22 15.63
CA ALA A 149 23.12 0.86 16.36
C ALA A 149 23.52 0.12 17.65
N CYS A 150 23.06 0.59 18.77
CA CYS A 150 23.17 -0.17 20.02
C CYS A 150 22.44 -1.50 19.85
N THR A 151 23.17 -2.61 19.93
CA THR A 151 22.63 -3.95 19.69
C THR A 151 21.51 -4.31 20.68
N SER A 152 20.44 -4.84 20.09
CA SER A 152 19.27 -5.51 20.68
C SER A 152 18.61 -4.88 21.91
N GLY A 153 17.48 -4.25 21.67
CA GLY A 153 16.51 -3.89 22.72
C GLY A 153 16.43 -2.41 23.06
N GLN A 154 17.20 -1.54 22.42
CA GLN A 154 17.09 -0.10 22.63
C GLN A 154 16.47 0.60 21.43
N TYR A 155 15.32 1.21 21.67
CA TYR A 155 14.65 2.09 20.72
C TYR A 155 15.07 3.51 21.03
N GLY A 156 15.56 4.24 20.04
CA GLY A 156 15.61 5.65 20.15
C GLY A 156 16.87 6.33 19.67
N ARG A 157 16.75 7.53 19.52
CA ARG A 157 17.48 8.73 19.14
C ARG A 157 18.98 8.80 19.41
N TYR A 158 19.68 7.70 19.64
CA TYR A 158 21.08 7.76 20.05
C TYR A 158 21.93 6.76 19.29
N VAL A 159 23.02 7.24 18.77
CA VAL A 159 24.02 6.45 18.06
C VAL A 159 25.23 6.27 18.95
N CYS A 160 25.72 5.07 19.09
CA CYS A 160 26.96 4.81 19.77
C CYS A 160 28.12 4.97 18.77
N VAL A 161 28.88 6.03 18.85
CA VAL A 161 30.03 6.29 17.98
C VAL A 161 31.30 6.28 18.81
N ASP A 162 32.28 5.48 18.41
CA ASP A 162 33.58 5.38 19.07
C ASP A 162 33.54 5.33 20.61
N ALA A 163 32.35 4.97 21.11
CA ALA A 163 32.17 4.82 22.54
C ALA A 163 32.68 3.44 22.97
N PRO A 164 33.33 3.33 24.10
CA PRO A 164 33.58 2.03 24.71
C PRO A 164 32.28 1.26 24.84
N ALA A 165 32.34 -0.06 24.78
CA ALA A 165 31.16 -0.89 24.90
C ALA A 165 30.27 -0.43 26.06
N GLY A 166 28.96 -0.17 25.79
CA GLY A 166 28.01 0.33 26.77
C GLY A 166 27.88 1.86 26.89
N LYS A 167 28.51 2.62 26.01
CA LYS A 167 28.37 4.08 25.96
C LYS A 167 27.63 4.52 24.71
N TYR A 168 26.93 5.64 24.77
CA TYR A 168 26.26 6.26 23.62
C TYR A 168 26.47 7.78 23.55
N VAL A 169 26.32 8.34 22.38
CA VAL A 169 26.41 9.78 22.16
C VAL A 169 25.05 10.28 21.67
N PRO A 170 24.41 11.25 22.31
CA PRO A 170 23.15 11.82 21.88
C PRO A 170 23.28 12.54 20.53
N SER A 171 22.28 12.40 19.66
CA SER A 171 22.25 12.88 18.28
C SER A 171 22.33 14.41 18.11
N SER A 172 22.15 15.21 19.14
CA SER A 172 22.00 16.66 19.01
C SER A 172 23.11 17.51 19.58
N SER A 173 24.33 17.03 19.72
CA SER A 173 25.49 17.82 20.18
C SER A 173 26.26 17.30 21.38
N ALA A 174 26.27 16.01 21.59
CA ALA A 174 27.01 15.52 22.73
C ALA A 174 28.51 15.58 22.48
N MET A 175 29.20 16.33 23.30
CA MET A 175 30.63 16.24 23.45
C MET A 175 31.06 15.09 24.37
N TYR A 176 30.14 14.32 24.91
CA TYR A 176 30.46 13.27 25.88
C TYR A 176 29.63 12.01 25.65
N ALA A 177 30.29 10.86 25.73
CA ALA A 177 29.60 9.56 25.77
C ALA A 177 28.96 9.35 27.15
N THR A 178 27.70 8.89 27.14
CA THR A 178 26.98 8.52 28.36
C THR A 178 26.71 7.02 28.41
N ASP A 179 26.52 6.48 29.60
CA ASP A 179 26.26 5.04 29.74
C ASP A 179 24.93 4.65 29.05
N CYS A 180 24.99 3.65 28.22
CA CYS A 180 23.77 3.01 27.71
C CYS A 180 23.15 2.28 28.90
N ALA A 181 21.91 2.60 29.23
CA ALA A 181 21.17 1.85 30.25
C ALA A 181 21.05 0.39 29.79
N ALA A 182 21.51 -0.52 30.58
CA ALA A 182 21.26 -1.94 30.38
C ALA A 182 19.78 -2.19 30.66
N GLY A 183 19.01 -2.56 29.61
CA GLY A 183 17.65 -3.06 29.74
C GLY A 183 17.64 -4.56 29.91
#